data_1fe2a5d702ba196b1d08e85ac70fb55f
#
_entry.id   1fe2a5d702ba196b1d08e85ac70fb55f
#
_cell.length_a   1.000
_cell.length_b   1.000
_cell.length_c   1.000
_cell.angle_alpha   90.00
_cell.angle_beta   90.00
_cell.angle_gamma   90.00
#
_symmetry.space_group_name_H-M   'P 1'
#
loop_
_entity.id
_entity.type
_entity.pdbx_description
1 polymer ?
#
loop_
_entity_poly.entity_id
_entity_poly.type
_entity_poly.pdbx_seq_one_letter_code
_entity_poly.pdbx_strand_id
1 'polypeptide(L)'
;PMVRNRKGHYKELFETIRRKGYLYVCVDGEIREIAHGMKLDRYKNHSIEIVVDKLCVQQKDDKRLHASVATAMQQGEGQLMVYDAETETVRHYSKRLMCPETGLSYRDPAPHNFSFNSPQGACPRCKGLGYVSLIDMDKVIPDRNLSVYEGAIQPLGKYKNSMIFWQIDALLEKYDADVKTPVKDLPEEALNEILNGSMDRVRIKSQLVHTSSDYYVTYEGLVKYIQMMQENETSASAQKWAEQFSKTVTCPECGGRRLNKEALHFRMADKNIAELSAMDIGDLYDWMLHVEERLTDRQRKIAPEILKEIRSRLKFLMDVGLDYLSLNRSSVSLSGGESQRIRLATQIGSQLVNVLYIL
;
A
#
# COMPACT_ATOMS: atom_id res chain seq x y z
N PRO A 1 2.81 11.97 23.37
CA PRO A 1 1.94 12.45 22.29
C PRO A 1 0.56 11.79 22.35
N MET A 2 -0.52 12.57 22.08
CA MET A 2 -1.92 12.09 22.10
C MET A 2 -2.51 12.11 20.67
N VAL A 3 -2.19 13.13 19.90
CA VAL A 3 -2.64 13.31 18.53
C VAL A 3 -1.44 13.70 17.67
N ARG A 4 -1.33 13.11 16.47
CA ARG A 4 -0.28 13.49 15.50
C ARG A 4 -0.91 13.80 14.15
N ASN A 5 -0.74 15.04 13.70
CA ASN A 5 -1.10 15.55 12.38
C ASN A 5 -2.52 15.14 11.92
N ARG A 6 -3.53 15.37 12.78
CA ARG A 6 -4.94 15.05 12.49
C ARG A 6 -5.84 16.26 12.65
N LYS A 7 -6.87 16.35 11.81
CA LYS A 7 -7.90 17.38 11.88
C LYS A 7 -8.84 17.12 13.05
N GLY A 8 -9.28 18.19 13.71
CA GLY A 8 -10.25 18.09 14.79
C GLY A 8 -10.21 19.30 15.72
N HIS A 9 -11.29 19.53 16.48
CA HIS A 9 -11.37 20.63 17.45
C HIS A 9 -10.94 20.24 18.86
N TYR A 10 -10.84 18.96 19.16
CA TYR A 10 -10.25 18.32 20.35
C TYR A 10 -10.73 18.81 21.73
N LYS A 11 -11.91 19.45 21.81
CA LYS A 11 -12.46 19.96 23.06
C LYS A 11 -12.56 18.89 24.15
N GLU A 12 -13.12 17.72 23.82
CA GLU A 12 -13.29 16.61 24.77
C GLU A 12 -11.95 16.03 25.23
N LEU A 13 -10.96 16.02 24.35
CA LEU A 13 -9.60 15.57 24.67
C LEU A 13 -8.98 16.49 25.73
N PHE A 14 -9.05 17.82 25.56
CA PHE A 14 -8.52 18.76 26.55
C PHE A 14 -9.23 18.67 27.90
N GLU A 15 -10.54 18.48 27.91
CA GLU A 15 -11.29 18.25 29.15
C GLU A 15 -10.87 16.96 29.84
N THR A 16 -10.62 15.89 29.07
CA THR A 16 -10.13 14.60 29.59
C THR A 16 -8.74 14.72 30.19
N ILE A 17 -7.82 15.42 29.50
CA ILE A 17 -6.45 15.68 29.98
C ILE A 17 -6.51 16.48 31.30
N ARG A 18 -7.35 17.52 31.37
CA ARG A 18 -7.53 18.32 32.56
C ARG A 18 -8.11 17.54 33.76
N ARG A 19 -9.08 16.63 33.49
CA ARG A 19 -9.64 15.73 34.54
C ARG A 19 -8.61 14.78 35.10
N LYS A 20 -7.59 14.41 34.30
CA LYS A 20 -6.45 13.59 34.74
C LYS A 20 -5.42 14.39 35.55
N GLY A 21 -5.61 15.70 35.75
CA GLY A 21 -4.76 16.56 36.58
C GLY A 21 -3.62 17.24 35.80
N TYR A 22 -3.58 17.16 34.47
CA TYR A 22 -2.56 17.84 33.66
C TYR A 22 -3.03 19.27 33.33
N LEU A 23 -2.14 20.24 33.54
CA LEU A 23 -2.45 21.65 33.34
C LEU A 23 -1.97 22.22 32.00
N TYR A 24 -0.98 21.56 31.38
CA TYR A 24 -0.34 22.04 30.17
C TYR A 24 -0.36 20.99 29.06
N VAL A 25 -0.49 21.47 27.85
CA VAL A 25 -0.33 20.71 26.60
C VAL A 25 0.62 21.43 25.67
N CYS A 26 1.32 20.69 24.84
CA CYS A 26 2.00 21.21 23.68
C CYS A 26 1.07 21.03 22.48
N VAL A 27 0.75 22.11 21.78
CA VAL A 27 -0.09 22.11 20.58
C VAL A 27 0.72 22.71 19.45
N ASP A 28 0.98 21.92 18.42
CA ASP A 28 1.73 22.32 17.22
C ASP A 28 3.11 22.93 17.56
N GLY A 29 3.77 22.42 18.61
CA GLY A 29 5.07 22.88 19.10
C GLY A 29 5.01 23.97 20.18
N GLU A 30 3.84 24.54 20.48
CA GLU A 30 3.69 25.57 21.51
C GLU A 30 3.09 25.00 22.80
N ILE A 31 3.75 25.25 23.93
CA ILE A 31 3.25 24.88 25.26
C ILE A 31 2.19 25.89 25.71
N ARG A 32 0.97 25.38 25.94
CA ARG A 32 -0.19 26.19 26.36
C ARG A 32 -0.83 25.62 27.61
N GLU A 33 -1.38 26.48 28.46
CA GLU A 33 -2.23 26.06 29.57
C GLU A 33 -3.61 25.66 29.07
N ILE A 34 -4.18 24.59 29.64
CA ILE A 34 -5.50 24.10 29.25
C ILE A 34 -6.59 25.01 29.87
N ALA A 35 -7.13 25.91 29.07
CA ALA A 35 -8.27 26.74 29.47
C ALA A 35 -9.59 25.94 29.44
N HIS A 36 -10.58 26.38 30.25
CA HIS A 36 -11.91 25.78 30.19
C HIS A 36 -12.55 26.02 28.82
N GLY A 37 -13.03 24.94 28.19
CA GLY A 37 -13.65 25.02 26.86
C GLY A 37 -12.64 25.19 25.69
N MET A 38 -11.34 24.97 25.91
CA MET A 38 -10.31 25.07 24.87
C MET A 38 -10.67 24.21 23.67
N LYS A 39 -10.54 24.78 22.48
CA LYS A 39 -10.78 24.11 21.18
C LYS A 39 -9.80 24.61 20.13
N LEU A 40 -9.49 23.76 19.17
CA LEU A 40 -8.63 24.07 18.03
C LEU A 40 -9.45 24.22 16.75
N ASP A 41 -8.80 24.70 15.68
CA ASP A 41 -9.42 24.84 14.37
C ASP A 41 -9.70 23.44 13.77
N ARG A 42 -10.97 23.15 13.52
CA ARG A 42 -11.44 21.84 13.01
C ARG A 42 -10.84 21.45 11.66
N TYR A 43 -10.47 22.42 10.86
CA TYR A 43 -10.04 22.20 9.46
C TYR A 43 -8.53 22.08 9.32
N LYS A 44 -7.75 22.41 10.34
CA LYS A 44 -6.30 22.29 10.36
C LYS A 44 -5.87 20.97 10.99
N ASN A 45 -4.72 20.47 10.54
CA ASN A 45 -4.07 19.35 11.19
C ASN A 45 -3.35 19.84 12.45
N HIS A 46 -3.52 19.12 13.55
CA HIS A 46 -2.90 19.44 14.84
C HIS A 46 -2.12 18.26 15.38
N SER A 47 -1.03 18.56 16.07
CA SER A 47 -0.30 17.65 16.94
C SER A 47 -0.47 18.09 18.38
N ILE A 48 -0.81 17.15 19.26
CA ILE A 48 -1.12 17.47 20.68
C ILE A 48 -0.36 16.49 21.56
N GLU A 49 0.45 17.03 22.48
CA GLU A 49 1.20 16.30 23.49
C GLU A 49 0.79 16.78 24.89
N ILE A 50 0.68 15.85 25.85
CA ILE A 50 0.50 16.19 27.26
C ILE A 50 1.85 16.57 27.84
N VAL A 51 1.92 17.72 28.52
CA VAL A 51 3.07 18.08 29.35
C VAL A 51 2.91 17.41 30.72
N VAL A 52 3.67 16.35 30.96
CA VAL A 52 3.58 15.56 32.20
C VAL A 52 4.31 16.25 33.35
N ASP A 53 5.48 16.79 33.10
CA ASP A 53 6.29 17.50 34.11
C ASP A 53 7.22 18.52 33.46
N LYS A 54 7.65 19.52 34.23
CA LYS A 54 8.68 20.50 33.89
C LYS A 54 9.82 20.33 34.90
N LEU A 55 10.97 19.91 34.42
CA LEU A 55 12.12 19.56 35.23
C LEU A 55 13.32 20.44 34.90
N CYS A 56 14.02 20.91 35.92
CA CYS A 56 15.40 21.40 35.77
C CYS A 56 16.33 20.24 36.12
N VAL A 57 17.12 19.76 35.18
CA VAL A 57 18.00 18.60 35.41
C VAL A 57 19.17 19.06 36.29
N GLN A 58 19.06 18.74 37.57
CA GLN A 58 20.15 18.84 38.53
C GLN A 58 20.54 17.44 39.01
N GLN A 59 21.81 17.18 39.29
CA GLN A 59 22.34 15.84 39.61
C GLN A 59 21.68 15.09 40.80
N LYS A 60 20.73 15.70 41.51
CA LYS A 60 20.07 15.12 42.68
C LYS A 60 18.62 14.64 42.46
N ASP A 61 18.01 14.84 41.30
CA ASP A 61 16.57 14.58 41.08
C ASP A 61 16.25 13.29 40.30
N ASP A 62 17.10 12.29 40.35
CA ASP A 62 16.91 11.01 39.65
C ASP A 62 15.54 10.35 39.90
N LYS A 63 15.06 10.37 41.13
CA LYS A 63 13.77 9.73 41.48
C LYS A 63 12.57 10.42 40.83
N ARG A 64 12.55 11.77 40.80
CA ARG A 64 11.49 12.53 40.14
C ARG A 64 11.53 12.37 38.65
N LEU A 65 12.72 12.42 38.06
CA LEU A 65 12.92 12.18 36.61
C LEU A 65 12.40 10.79 36.21
N HIS A 66 12.77 9.74 36.95
CA HIS A 66 12.31 8.39 36.69
C HIS A 66 10.78 8.27 36.79
N ALA A 67 10.14 8.88 37.80
CA ALA A 67 8.69 8.87 37.98
C ALA A 67 7.98 9.60 36.81
N SER A 68 8.49 10.77 36.41
CA SER A 68 7.94 11.56 35.32
C SER A 68 8.09 10.85 33.96
N VAL A 69 9.24 10.22 33.71
CA VAL A 69 9.46 9.37 32.50
C VAL A 69 8.50 8.18 32.48
N ALA A 70 8.35 7.48 33.60
CA ALA A 70 7.43 6.34 33.70
C ALA A 70 5.97 6.78 33.43
N THR A 71 5.55 7.89 34.01
CA THR A 71 4.21 8.46 33.81
C THR A 71 4.01 8.90 32.35
N ALA A 72 5.01 9.59 31.76
CA ALA A 72 4.95 10.01 30.36
C ALA A 72 4.87 8.82 29.40
N MET A 73 5.65 7.77 29.63
CA MET A 73 5.59 6.52 28.88
C MET A 73 4.23 5.83 29.01
N GLN A 74 3.62 5.83 30.18
CA GLN A 74 2.30 5.26 30.41
C GLN A 74 1.21 6.05 29.68
N GLN A 75 1.19 7.38 29.81
CA GLN A 75 0.20 8.22 29.15
C GLN A 75 0.36 8.27 27.61
N GLY A 76 1.60 8.16 27.12
CA GLY A 76 1.93 8.14 25.69
C GLY A 76 1.96 6.73 25.08
N GLU A 77 1.41 5.72 25.77
CA GLU A 77 1.37 4.33 25.27
C GLU A 77 2.73 3.79 24.83
N GLY A 78 3.77 4.08 25.60
CA GLY A 78 5.16 3.70 25.32
C GLY A 78 5.94 4.68 24.48
N GLN A 79 5.42 5.88 24.24
CA GLN A 79 6.12 6.97 23.56
C GLN A 79 6.20 8.20 24.47
N LEU A 80 7.34 8.88 24.47
CA LEU A 80 7.50 10.16 25.13
C LEU A 80 8.32 11.13 24.25
N MET A 81 8.15 12.39 24.52
CA MET A 81 8.88 13.50 23.92
C MET A 81 9.54 14.30 25.03
N VAL A 82 10.80 14.63 24.86
CA VAL A 82 11.52 15.55 25.72
C VAL A 82 11.72 16.84 24.94
N TYR A 83 11.25 17.94 25.47
CA TYR A 83 11.48 19.28 24.94
C TYR A 83 12.49 20.00 25.81
N ASP A 84 13.60 20.39 25.22
CA ASP A 84 14.61 21.22 25.86
C ASP A 84 14.26 22.69 25.66
N ALA A 85 13.96 23.38 26.76
CA ALA A 85 13.52 24.76 26.72
C ALA A 85 14.64 25.78 26.45
N GLU A 86 15.91 25.39 26.63
CA GLU A 86 17.05 26.28 26.38
C GLU A 86 17.46 26.26 24.90
N THR A 87 17.44 25.06 24.30
CA THR A 87 17.85 24.85 22.89
C THR A 87 16.68 24.79 21.94
N GLU A 88 15.44 24.83 22.44
CA GLU A 88 14.20 24.62 21.68
C GLU A 88 14.17 23.31 20.86
N THR A 89 14.94 22.31 21.30
CA THR A 89 15.06 21.04 20.60
C THR A 89 14.12 19.99 21.17
N VAL A 90 13.59 19.15 20.26
CA VAL A 90 12.71 18.04 20.59
C VAL A 90 13.41 16.71 20.36
N ARG A 91 13.34 15.83 21.36
CA ARG A 91 13.81 14.44 21.24
C ARG A 91 12.68 13.47 21.52
N HIS A 92 12.49 12.56 20.60
CA HIS A 92 11.47 11.50 20.74
C HIS A 92 12.09 10.20 21.26
N TYR A 93 11.38 9.54 22.18
CA TYR A 93 11.74 8.25 22.73
C TYR A 93 10.55 7.31 22.64
N SER A 94 10.80 6.04 22.35
CA SER A 94 9.75 5.03 22.25
C SER A 94 10.26 3.67 22.76
N LYS A 95 9.39 2.93 23.44
CA LYS A 95 9.59 1.51 23.68
C LYS A 95 9.29 0.67 22.44
N ARG A 96 8.56 1.24 21.48
CA ARG A 96 8.23 0.62 20.20
C ARG A 96 9.29 0.98 19.17
N LEU A 97 9.30 0.29 18.05
CA LEU A 97 10.18 0.58 16.92
C LEU A 97 9.82 1.95 16.32
N MET A 98 10.64 2.95 16.59
CA MET A 98 10.44 4.32 16.13
C MET A 98 11.75 4.98 15.78
N CYS A 99 11.77 5.72 14.68
CA CYS A 99 12.89 6.60 14.34
C CYS A 99 12.83 7.87 15.21
N PRO A 100 13.83 8.17 16.02
CA PRO A 100 13.82 9.35 16.89
C PRO A 100 13.84 10.68 16.12
N GLU A 101 14.44 10.71 14.93
CA GLU A 101 14.56 11.92 14.10
C GLU A 101 13.27 12.26 13.37
N THR A 102 12.64 11.27 12.75
CA THR A 102 11.41 11.50 11.93
C THR A 102 10.13 11.25 12.68
N GLY A 103 10.18 10.64 13.87
CA GLY A 103 9.01 10.20 14.63
C GLY A 103 8.23 9.07 13.96
N LEU A 104 8.74 8.50 12.87
CA LEU A 104 8.12 7.37 12.19
C LEU A 104 8.16 6.15 13.10
N SER A 105 7.01 5.58 13.39
CA SER A 105 6.89 4.39 14.25
C SER A 105 6.36 3.20 13.46
N TYR A 106 6.94 2.04 13.70
CA TYR A 106 6.50 0.76 13.17
C TYR A 106 5.71 0.00 14.23
N ARG A 107 4.80 -0.85 13.78
CA ARG A 107 4.12 -1.80 14.66
C ARG A 107 5.09 -2.87 15.15
N ASP A 108 4.79 -3.46 16.30
CA ASP A 108 5.55 -4.62 16.76
C ASP A 108 5.47 -5.73 15.71
N PRO A 109 6.61 -6.33 15.33
CA PRO A 109 6.63 -7.33 14.29
C PRO A 109 5.89 -8.60 14.72
N ALA A 110 4.97 -9.02 13.86
CA ALA A 110 4.23 -10.27 14.03
C ALA A 110 4.30 -11.07 12.71
N PRO A 111 4.15 -12.40 12.72
CA PRO A 111 4.30 -13.23 11.53
C PRO A 111 3.48 -12.76 10.32
N HIS A 112 2.27 -12.29 10.56
CA HIS A 112 1.38 -11.80 9.50
C HIS A 112 1.89 -10.52 8.81
N ASN A 113 2.78 -9.74 9.45
CA ASN A 113 3.39 -8.55 8.84
C ASN A 113 4.38 -8.91 7.72
N PHE A 114 4.87 -10.15 7.70
CA PHE A 114 5.83 -10.65 6.72
C PHE A 114 5.20 -11.58 5.68
N SER A 115 3.87 -11.70 5.68
CA SER A 115 3.15 -12.53 4.73
C SER A 115 2.48 -11.68 3.65
N PHE A 116 2.77 -11.95 2.39
CA PHE A 116 2.07 -11.31 1.27
C PHE A 116 0.61 -11.78 1.11
N ASN A 117 0.20 -12.84 1.82
CA ASN A 117 -1.20 -13.30 1.89
C ASN A 117 -1.99 -12.62 3.01
N SER A 118 -1.32 -11.82 3.86
CA SER A 118 -1.95 -11.06 4.93
C SER A 118 -2.12 -9.60 4.52
N PRO A 119 -3.28 -8.97 4.75
CA PRO A 119 -3.48 -7.54 4.48
C PRO A 119 -2.48 -6.62 5.20
N GLN A 120 -1.94 -7.06 6.35
CA GLN A 120 -0.96 -6.29 7.13
C GLN A 120 0.45 -6.35 6.53
N GLY A 121 0.80 -7.44 5.82
CA GLY A 121 2.11 -7.62 5.22
C GLY A 121 2.15 -7.35 3.73
N ALA A 122 1.02 -7.51 3.04
CA ALA A 122 0.92 -7.33 1.60
C ALA A 122 1.17 -5.89 1.15
N CYS A 123 1.76 -5.72 -0.03
CA CYS A 123 1.82 -4.42 -0.69
C CYS A 123 0.40 -3.88 -0.92
N PRO A 124 0.09 -2.65 -0.49
CA PRO A 124 -1.28 -2.12 -0.56
C PRO A 124 -1.77 -1.97 -2.00
N ARG A 125 -0.88 -1.71 -2.97
CA ARG A 125 -1.23 -1.53 -4.38
C ARG A 125 -1.58 -2.83 -5.09
N CYS A 126 -0.71 -3.85 -5.00
CA CYS A 126 -0.93 -5.12 -5.68
C CYS A 126 -1.55 -6.20 -4.77
N LYS A 127 -1.89 -5.88 -3.53
CA LYS A 127 -2.50 -6.80 -2.55
C LYS A 127 -1.74 -8.13 -2.43
N GLY A 128 -0.40 -8.07 -2.53
CA GLY A 128 0.48 -9.24 -2.43
C GLY A 128 0.69 -10.02 -3.73
N LEU A 129 0.15 -9.59 -4.86
CA LEU A 129 0.32 -10.27 -6.15
C LEU A 129 1.72 -10.07 -6.77
N GLY A 130 2.35 -8.91 -6.54
CA GLY A 130 3.64 -8.55 -7.14
C GLY A 130 3.52 -7.87 -8.50
N TYR A 131 2.35 -7.91 -9.12
CA TYR A 131 2.04 -7.28 -10.39
C TYR A 131 0.69 -6.55 -10.31
N VAL A 132 0.45 -5.66 -11.26
CA VAL A 132 -0.80 -4.93 -11.41
C VAL A 132 -1.23 -4.95 -12.87
N SER A 133 -2.53 -4.89 -13.11
CA SER A 133 -3.08 -4.70 -14.43
C SER A 133 -3.14 -3.20 -14.73
N LEU A 134 -2.54 -2.78 -15.83
CA LEU A 134 -2.65 -1.42 -16.34
C LEU A 134 -3.32 -1.46 -17.71
N ILE A 135 -4.06 -0.42 -18.03
CA ILE A 135 -4.66 -0.27 -19.35
C ILE A 135 -3.55 -0.04 -20.37
N ASP A 136 -3.60 -0.79 -21.44
CA ASP A 136 -2.66 -0.74 -22.55
C ASP A 136 -3.20 0.18 -23.66
N MET A 137 -2.62 1.37 -23.77
CA MET A 137 -3.07 2.37 -24.73
C MET A 137 -2.92 1.90 -26.19
N ASP A 138 -1.96 1.04 -26.50
CA ASP A 138 -1.78 0.46 -27.83
C ASP A 138 -2.92 -0.51 -28.19
N LYS A 139 -3.52 -1.14 -27.18
CA LYS A 139 -4.72 -1.97 -27.38
C LYS A 139 -6.01 -1.16 -27.39
N VAL A 140 -6.03 -0.03 -26.68
CA VAL A 140 -7.18 0.89 -26.65
C VAL A 140 -7.30 1.65 -27.97
N ILE A 141 -6.18 2.13 -28.52
CA ILE A 141 -6.10 2.86 -29.78
C ILE A 141 -4.99 2.25 -30.64
N PRO A 142 -5.25 1.11 -31.29
CA PRO A 142 -4.23 0.40 -32.09
C PRO A 142 -3.88 1.11 -33.39
N ASP A 143 -4.81 1.86 -33.99
CA ASP A 143 -4.59 2.62 -35.21
C ASP A 143 -5.07 4.07 -35.02
N ARG A 144 -4.13 5.00 -34.95
CA ARG A 144 -4.39 6.43 -34.82
C ARG A 144 -4.79 7.09 -36.12
N ASN A 145 -4.72 6.42 -37.28
CA ASN A 145 -5.20 6.93 -38.54
C ASN A 145 -6.72 6.87 -38.65
N LEU A 146 -7.36 6.01 -37.87
CA LEU A 146 -8.81 5.93 -37.77
C LEU A 146 -9.36 7.08 -36.90
N SER A 147 -10.61 7.43 -37.17
CA SER A 147 -11.38 8.35 -36.33
C SER A 147 -12.19 7.60 -35.26
N VAL A 148 -12.69 8.35 -34.27
CA VAL A 148 -13.61 7.80 -33.26
C VAL A 148 -14.85 7.20 -33.94
N TYR A 149 -15.33 7.84 -35.02
CA TYR A 149 -16.46 7.35 -35.79
C TYR A 149 -16.19 6.00 -36.47
N GLU A 150 -14.99 5.77 -36.97
CA GLU A 150 -14.57 4.53 -37.61
C GLU A 150 -14.20 3.43 -36.63
N GLY A 151 -14.08 3.75 -35.34
CA GLY A 151 -13.79 2.82 -34.27
C GLY A 151 -12.32 2.77 -33.85
N ALA A 152 -11.59 3.91 -33.97
CA ALA A 152 -10.21 4.02 -33.47
C ALA A 152 -10.08 3.59 -32.00
N ILE A 153 -11.11 3.88 -31.21
CA ILE A 153 -11.18 3.50 -29.79
C ILE A 153 -11.83 2.11 -29.67
N GLN A 154 -11.00 1.07 -29.65
CA GLN A 154 -11.46 -0.32 -29.65
C GLN A 154 -12.48 -0.68 -28.57
N PRO A 155 -12.35 -0.24 -27.30
CA PRO A 155 -13.33 -0.50 -26.26
C PRO A 155 -14.75 0.01 -26.58
N LEU A 156 -14.88 1.06 -27.37
CA LEU A 156 -16.17 1.63 -27.77
C LEU A 156 -16.69 1.03 -29.08
N GLY A 157 -15.76 0.55 -29.93
CA GLY A 157 -16.06 0.10 -31.28
C GLY A 157 -16.47 1.26 -32.20
N LYS A 158 -17.14 0.94 -33.30
CA LYS A 158 -17.66 1.95 -34.24
C LYS A 158 -18.73 2.82 -33.59
N TYR A 159 -18.86 4.04 -34.09
CA TYR A 159 -19.83 5.01 -33.59
C TYR A 159 -21.23 4.43 -33.50
N LYS A 160 -21.86 4.65 -32.34
CA LYS A 160 -23.26 4.29 -32.07
C LYS A 160 -23.96 5.46 -31.41
N ASN A 161 -25.26 5.56 -31.65
CA ASN A 161 -26.09 6.59 -31.03
C ASN A 161 -26.29 6.28 -29.53
N SER A 162 -25.30 6.58 -28.70
CA SER A 162 -25.28 6.28 -27.25
C SER A 162 -24.65 7.40 -26.45
N MET A 163 -24.97 7.46 -25.15
CA MET A 163 -24.56 8.52 -24.23
C MET A 163 -23.05 8.77 -24.25
N ILE A 164 -22.22 7.74 -24.30
CA ILE A 164 -20.77 7.88 -24.26
C ILE A 164 -20.24 8.59 -25.52
N PHE A 165 -20.80 8.28 -26.69
CA PHE A 165 -20.40 8.94 -27.93
C PHE A 165 -20.88 10.39 -27.98
N TRP A 166 -22.07 10.70 -27.41
CA TRP A 166 -22.54 12.09 -27.31
C TRP A 166 -21.66 12.92 -26.38
N GLN A 167 -21.16 12.32 -25.31
CA GLN A 167 -20.20 12.98 -24.40
C GLN A 167 -18.88 13.27 -25.11
N ILE A 168 -18.36 12.30 -25.87
CA ILE A 168 -17.12 12.47 -26.66
C ILE A 168 -17.30 13.53 -27.75
N ASP A 169 -18.44 13.52 -28.43
CA ASP A 169 -18.75 14.49 -29.48
C ASP A 169 -18.80 15.94 -28.93
N ALA A 170 -19.55 16.12 -27.83
CA ALA A 170 -19.63 17.41 -27.15
C ALA A 170 -18.29 17.86 -26.52
N LEU A 171 -17.41 16.94 -26.18
CA LEU A 171 -16.06 17.23 -25.69
C LEU A 171 -15.17 17.69 -26.86
N LEU A 172 -15.25 17.02 -28.01
CA LEU A 172 -14.49 17.38 -29.21
C LEU A 172 -14.91 18.74 -29.80
N GLU A 173 -16.20 19.09 -29.71
CA GLU A 173 -16.69 20.44 -30.10
C GLU A 173 -15.92 21.57 -29.36
N LYS A 174 -15.49 21.35 -28.10
CA LYS A 174 -14.68 22.32 -27.33
C LYS A 174 -13.31 22.61 -27.96
N TYR A 175 -12.81 21.67 -28.75
CA TYR A 175 -11.49 21.73 -29.39
C TYR A 175 -11.57 21.95 -30.91
N ASP A 176 -12.72 22.41 -31.44
CA ASP A 176 -12.99 22.57 -32.87
C ASP A 176 -12.73 21.28 -33.69
N ALA A 177 -12.94 20.12 -33.08
CA ALA A 177 -12.80 18.80 -33.68
C ALA A 177 -14.13 18.04 -33.64
N ASP A 178 -14.24 17.00 -34.46
CA ASP A 178 -15.40 16.12 -34.49
C ASP A 178 -15.02 14.63 -34.37
N VAL A 179 -16.00 13.76 -34.21
CA VAL A 179 -15.80 12.30 -34.10
C VAL A 179 -15.24 11.67 -35.36
N LYS A 180 -15.21 12.37 -36.50
CA LYS A 180 -14.65 11.90 -37.80
C LYS A 180 -13.20 12.33 -37.97
N THR A 181 -12.69 13.20 -37.12
CA THR A 181 -11.28 13.59 -37.15
C THR A 181 -10.41 12.39 -36.76
N PRO A 182 -9.38 12.02 -37.56
CA PRO A 182 -8.44 10.96 -37.20
C PRO A 182 -7.78 11.24 -35.85
N VAL A 183 -7.58 10.20 -35.02
CA VAL A 183 -7.01 10.37 -33.67
C VAL A 183 -5.63 11.01 -33.68
N LYS A 184 -4.83 10.82 -34.74
CA LYS A 184 -3.51 11.45 -34.86
C LYS A 184 -3.58 12.98 -35.05
N ASP A 185 -4.71 13.48 -35.59
CA ASP A 185 -4.92 14.89 -35.91
C ASP A 185 -5.71 15.60 -34.78
N LEU A 186 -6.15 14.86 -33.74
CA LEU A 186 -6.78 15.44 -32.58
C LEU A 186 -5.75 16.18 -31.70
N PRO A 187 -6.12 17.33 -31.10
CA PRO A 187 -5.31 17.97 -30.08
C PRO A 187 -5.01 16.99 -28.92
N GLU A 188 -3.79 17.03 -28.40
CA GLU A 188 -3.35 16.12 -27.34
C GLU A 188 -4.20 16.25 -26.06
N GLU A 189 -4.64 17.48 -25.76
CA GLU A 189 -5.53 17.78 -24.64
C GLU A 189 -6.92 17.13 -24.83
N ALA A 190 -7.48 17.19 -26.05
CA ALA A 190 -8.75 16.55 -26.35
C ALA A 190 -8.67 15.02 -26.18
N LEU A 191 -7.61 14.42 -26.70
CA LEU A 191 -7.37 12.98 -26.54
C LEU A 191 -7.18 12.60 -25.07
N ASN A 192 -6.45 13.43 -24.31
CA ASN A 192 -6.27 13.21 -22.88
C ASN A 192 -7.60 13.31 -22.10
N GLU A 193 -8.46 14.26 -22.41
CA GLU A 193 -9.79 14.36 -21.79
C GLU A 193 -10.69 13.17 -22.18
N ILE A 194 -10.63 12.67 -23.39
CA ILE A 194 -11.35 11.44 -23.81
C ILE A 194 -10.88 10.25 -23.00
N LEU A 195 -9.59 10.11 -22.78
CA LEU A 195 -9.02 8.95 -22.07
C LEU A 195 -9.19 9.06 -20.56
N ASN A 196 -8.88 10.19 -19.96
CA ASN A 196 -8.76 10.35 -18.51
C ASN A 196 -9.92 11.12 -17.86
N GLY A 197 -10.84 11.67 -18.67
CA GLY A 197 -11.97 12.45 -18.19
C GLY A 197 -11.72 13.95 -18.20
N SER A 198 -12.82 14.72 -18.16
CA SER A 198 -12.81 16.17 -18.12
C SER A 198 -13.23 16.67 -16.74
N MET A 199 -12.54 17.71 -16.25
CA MET A 199 -12.94 18.43 -15.03
C MET A 199 -14.18 19.30 -15.26
N ASP A 200 -14.41 19.71 -16.52
CA ASP A 200 -15.53 20.53 -16.92
C ASP A 200 -16.78 19.67 -17.16
N ARG A 201 -17.94 20.26 -16.89
CA ARG A 201 -19.21 19.63 -17.27
C ARG A 201 -19.42 19.77 -18.77
N VAL A 202 -19.65 18.64 -19.42
CA VAL A 202 -19.91 18.57 -20.86
C VAL A 202 -21.41 18.77 -21.11
N ARG A 203 -21.75 19.68 -22.03
CA ARG A 203 -23.13 19.96 -22.44
C ARG A 203 -23.54 18.98 -23.52
N ILE A 204 -24.49 18.10 -23.22
CA ILE A 204 -25.04 17.18 -24.21
C ILE A 204 -26.31 17.76 -24.82
N LYS A 205 -26.33 17.90 -26.17
CA LYS A 205 -27.52 18.22 -26.92
C LYS A 205 -28.35 16.95 -27.09
N SER A 206 -29.48 16.83 -26.40
CA SER A 206 -30.35 15.66 -26.54
C SER A 206 -31.05 15.70 -27.89
N GLN A 207 -30.74 14.73 -28.77
CA GLN A 207 -31.46 14.52 -30.01
C GLN A 207 -32.72 13.65 -29.84
N LEU A 208 -32.93 13.06 -28.67
CA LEU A 208 -33.97 12.06 -28.43
C LEU A 208 -35.23 12.58 -27.74
N VAL A 209 -35.22 13.76 -27.16
CA VAL A 209 -36.38 14.33 -26.47
C VAL A 209 -36.68 15.72 -27.09
N HIS A 210 -37.88 15.91 -27.59
CA HIS A 210 -38.40 17.19 -28.09
C HIS A 210 -38.49 18.31 -27.03
N THR A 211 -37.76 18.18 -25.93
CA THR A 211 -37.61 19.18 -24.89
C THR A 211 -36.20 19.77 -24.94
N SER A 212 -36.14 21.10 -25.11
CA SER A 212 -34.93 21.93 -25.15
C SER A 212 -34.17 22.02 -23.80
N SER A 213 -33.98 20.90 -23.13
CA SER A 213 -33.22 20.88 -21.87
C SER A 213 -31.78 20.42 -22.13
N ASP A 214 -30.85 21.33 -21.90
CA ASP A 214 -29.43 21.01 -21.91
C ASP A 214 -29.06 20.17 -20.68
N TYR A 215 -28.45 19.02 -20.92
CA TYR A 215 -27.92 18.18 -19.86
C TYR A 215 -26.42 18.44 -19.68
N TYR A 216 -26.03 18.77 -18.45
CA TYR A 216 -24.63 18.92 -18.10
C TYR A 216 -24.18 17.68 -17.34
N VAL A 217 -23.25 16.91 -17.88
CA VAL A 217 -22.69 15.70 -17.27
C VAL A 217 -21.18 15.81 -17.14
N THR A 218 -20.64 15.16 -16.12
CA THR A 218 -19.20 15.00 -15.97
C THR A 218 -18.76 13.76 -16.73
N TYR A 219 -17.81 13.92 -17.63
CA TYR A 219 -17.22 12.80 -18.36
C TYR A 219 -16.04 12.25 -17.57
N GLU A 220 -16.15 11.02 -17.07
CA GLU A 220 -15.16 10.41 -16.18
C GLU A 220 -13.95 9.78 -16.89
N GLY A 221 -13.99 9.68 -18.21
CA GLY A 221 -12.91 9.13 -19.03
C GLY A 221 -13.04 7.63 -19.31
N LEU A 222 -12.48 7.23 -20.43
CA LEU A 222 -12.51 5.85 -20.90
C LEU A 222 -11.69 4.90 -20.01
N VAL A 223 -10.54 5.38 -19.52
CA VAL A 223 -9.66 4.60 -18.62
C VAL A 223 -10.44 4.17 -17.37
N LYS A 224 -11.14 5.12 -16.76
CA LYS A 224 -11.97 4.83 -15.58
C LYS A 224 -13.12 3.88 -15.90
N TYR A 225 -13.74 4.04 -17.06
CA TYR A 225 -14.79 3.14 -17.51
C TYR A 225 -14.30 1.70 -17.65
N ILE A 226 -13.13 1.49 -18.28
CA ILE A 226 -12.53 0.15 -18.41
C ILE A 226 -12.15 -0.41 -17.03
N GLN A 227 -11.60 0.41 -16.12
CA GLN A 227 -11.27 -0.01 -14.75
C GLN A 227 -12.52 -0.44 -13.97
N MET A 228 -13.62 0.31 -14.08
CA MET A 228 -14.89 -0.07 -13.45
C MET A 228 -15.42 -1.42 -13.97
N MET A 229 -15.25 -1.69 -15.28
CA MET A 229 -15.64 -2.98 -15.85
C MET A 229 -14.71 -4.12 -15.38
N GLN A 230 -13.44 -3.84 -15.17
CA GLN A 230 -12.46 -4.79 -14.64
C GLN A 230 -12.73 -5.14 -13.16
N GLU A 231 -13.18 -4.16 -12.37
CA GLU A 231 -13.51 -4.32 -10.95
C GLU A 231 -14.94 -4.84 -10.72
N ASN A 232 -15.74 -5.02 -11.77
CA ASN A 232 -17.12 -5.46 -11.67
C ASN A 232 -17.21 -6.94 -11.29
N GLU A 233 -17.36 -7.22 -10.00
CA GLU A 233 -17.44 -8.58 -9.46
C GLU A 233 -18.70 -9.34 -9.92
N THR A 234 -19.73 -8.65 -10.41
CA THR A 234 -21.02 -9.26 -10.78
C THR A 234 -21.07 -9.77 -12.22
N SER A 235 -20.11 -9.37 -13.07
CA SER A 235 -20.11 -9.73 -14.49
C SER A 235 -18.75 -10.23 -14.98
N ALA A 236 -18.58 -11.54 -15.04
CA ALA A 236 -17.40 -12.18 -15.61
C ALA A 236 -17.17 -11.81 -17.09
N SER A 237 -18.21 -11.50 -17.86
CA SER A 237 -18.08 -11.06 -19.24
C SER A 237 -17.51 -9.65 -19.34
N ALA A 238 -17.89 -8.73 -18.43
CA ALA A 238 -17.33 -7.37 -18.35
C ALA A 238 -15.84 -7.41 -17.97
N GLN A 239 -15.46 -8.25 -17.01
CA GLN A 239 -14.08 -8.45 -16.62
C GLN A 239 -13.22 -8.96 -17.78
N LYS A 240 -13.65 -10.04 -18.46
CA LYS A 240 -12.94 -10.57 -19.63
C LYS A 240 -12.83 -9.57 -20.78
N TRP A 241 -13.85 -8.74 -20.97
CA TRP A 241 -13.80 -7.69 -21.95
C TRP A 241 -12.75 -6.63 -21.57
N ALA A 242 -12.72 -6.18 -20.31
CA ALA A 242 -11.75 -5.20 -19.85
C ALA A 242 -10.30 -5.72 -19.85
N GLU A 243 -10.10 -7.02 -19.58
CA GLU A 243 -8.80 -7.67 -19.62
C GLU A 243 -8.15 -7.62 -21.01
N GLN A 244 -8.93 -7.58 -22.10
CA GLN A 244 -8.41 -7.48 -23.46
C GLN A 244 -7.63 -6.19 -23.68
N PHE A 245 -8.01 -5.10 -22.98
CA PHE A 245 -7.39 -3.77 -23.09
C PHE A 245 -6.34 -3.53 -22.01
N SER A 246 -5.93 -4.56 -21.30
CA SER A 246 -5.00 -4.47 -20.20
C SER A 246 -3.71 -5.22 -20.48
N LYS A 247 -2.65 -4.81 -19.79
CA LYS A 247 -1.38 -5.54 -19.69
C LYS A 247 -0.96 -5.69 -18.25
N THR A 248 -0.41 -6.86 -17.93
CA THR A 248 0.16 -7.14 -16.61
C THR A 248 1.57 -6.57 -16.55
N VAL A 249 1.84 -5.74 -15.57
CA VAL A 249 3.17 -5.17 -15.32
C VAL A 249 3.59 -5.41 -13.88
N THR A 250 4.89 -5.49 -13.64
CA THR A 250 5.43 -5.55 -12.28
C THR A 250 4.91 -4.36 -11.47
N CYS A 251 4.45 -4.60 -10.26
CA CYS A 251 3.92 -3.56 -9.39
C CYS A 251 4.97 -2.47 -9.14
N PRO A 252 4.74 -1.21 -9.55
CA PRO A 252 5.74 -0.15 -9.43
C PRO A 252 6.00 0.26 -7.98
N GLU A 253 5.09 -0.02 -7.05
CA GLU A 253 5.27 0.31 -5.64
C GLU A 253 6.20 -0.67 -4.91
N CYS A 254 5.98 -1.96 -5.09
CA CYS A 254 6.80 -2.99 -4.42
C CYS A 254 7.91 -3.58 -5.32
N GLY A 255 7.96 -3.24 -6.61
CA GLY A 255 8.93 -3.79 -7.55
C GLY A 255 8.89 -5.32 -7.64
N GLY A 256 7.70 -5.92 -7.57
CA GLY A 256 7.52 -7.38 -7.58
C GLY A 256 7.73 -8.07 -6.22
N ARG A 257 8.15 -7.35 -5.18
CA ARG A 257 8.46 -7.92 -3.86
C ARG A 257 7.24 -8.40 -3.07
N ARG A 258 6.03 -8.03 -3.48
CA ARG A 258 4.74 -8.46 -2.92
C ARG A 258 4.41 -7.94 -1.53
N LEU A 259 5.39 -7.46 -0.77
CA LEU A 259 5.27 -6.99 0.61
C LEU A 259 5.23 -5.47 0.69
N ASN A 260 4.69 -4.96 1.79
CA ASN A 260 4.71 -3.54 2.12
C ASN A 260 6.12 -3.08 2.50
N LYS A 261 6.34 -1.75 2.52
CA LYS A 261 7.65 -1.17 2.83
C LYS A 261 8.10 -1.46 4.26
N GLU A 262 7.16 -1.52 5.22
CA GLU A 262 7.47 -1.78 6.62
C GLU A 262 8.12 -3.15 6.81
N ALA A 263 7.58 -4.20 6.18
CA ALA A 263 8.14 -5.55 6.25
C ALA A 263 9.57 -5.63 5.68
N LEU A 264 9.89 -4.81 4.67
CA LEU A 264 11.19 -4.82 4.01
C LEU A 264 12.31 -4.15 4.83
N HIS A 265 11.97 -3.37 5.86
CA HIS A 265 12.96 -2.77 6.75
C HIS A 265 13.53 -3.75 7.78
N PHE A 266 12.86 -4.86 8.03
CA PHE A 266 13.39 -5.91 8.90
C PHE A 266 14.42 -6.74 8.15
N ARG A 267 15.63 -6.81 8.70
CA ARG A 267 16.75 -7.53 8.11
C ARG A 267 17.32 -8.56 9.09
N MET A 268 17.72 -9.68 8.54
CA MET A 268 18.47 -10.72 9.21
C MET A 268 19.75 -11.00 8.41
N ALA A 269 20.92 -10.84 9.03
CA ALA A 269 22.19 -10.96 8.35
C ALA A 269 22.24 -10.19 7.00
N ASP A 270 21.82 -8.92 7.05
CA ASP A 270 21.77 -7.95 5.93
C ASP A 270 20.77 -8.23 4.80
N LYS A 271 19.97 -9.30 4.90
CA LYS A 271 18.90 -9.60 3.94
C LYS A 271 17.52 -9.42 4.55
N ASN A 272 16.57 -8.90 3.77
CA ASN A 272 15.16 -8.89 4.13
C ASN A 272 14.43 -10.11 3.56
N ILE A 273 13.19 -10.34 4.01
CA ILE A 273 12.42 -11.51 3.61
C ILE A 273 12.13 -11.56 2.09
N ALA A 274 11.98 -10.43 1.42
CA ALA A 274 11.74 -10.43 -0.04
C ALA A 274 13.01 -10.79 -0.81
N GLU A 275 14.18 -10.33 -0.36
CA GLU A 275 15.48 -10.71 -0.94
C GLU A 275 15.73 -12.21 -0.77
N LEU A 276 15.44 -12.76 0.41
CA LEU A 276 15.53 -14.20 0.65
C LEU A 276 14.55 -15.01 -0.19
N SER A 277 13.30 -14.53 -0.32
CA SER A 277 12.27 -15.22 -1.11
C SER A 277 12.53 -15.16 -2.62
N ALA A 278 13.36 -14.25 -3.09
CA ALA A 278 13.74 -14.11 -4.49
C ALA A 278 14.95 -14.98 -4.87
N MET A 279 15.69 -15.51 -3.89
CA MET A 279 16.78 -16.46 -4.14
C MET A 279 16.23 -17.79 -4.63
N ASP A 280 17.01 -18.48 -5.44
CA ASP A 280 16.73 -19.87 -5.77
C ASP A 280 16.82 -20.74 -4.51
N ILE A 281 16.02 -21.80 -4.44
CA ILE A 281 15.91 -22.66 -3.25
C ILE A 281 17.28 -23.23 -2.85
N GLY A 282 18.13 -23.58 -3.84
CA GLY A 282 19.50 -24.04 -3.59
C GLY A 282 20.33 -22.99 -2.88
N ASP A 283 20.39 -21.76 -3.43
CA ASP A 283 21.14 -20.64 -2.85
C ASP A 283 20.58 -20.24 -1.48
N LEU A 284 19.25 -20.27 -1.31
CA LEU A 284 18.61 -19.99 -0.03
C LEU A 284 18.98 -21.04 1.02
N TYR A 285 19.03 -22.32 0.63
CA TYR A 285 19.46 -23.41 1.53
C TYR A 285 20.90 -23.20 1.99
N ASP A 286 21.80 -22.92 1.06
CA ASP A 286 23.21 -22.67 1.37
C ASP A 286 23.37 -21.43 2.26
N TRP A 287 22.63 -20.36 1.98
CA TRP A 287 22.60 -19.18 2.84
C TRP A 287 22.12 -19.51 4.26
N MET A 288 21.07 -20.34 4.39
CA MET A 288 20.53 -20.78 5.67
C MET A 288 21.50 -21.67 6.46
N LEU A 289 22.40 -22.41 5.80
CA LEU A 289 23.44 -23.19 6.49
C LEU A 289 24.44 -22.28 7.21
N HIS A 290 24.77 -21.12 6.64
CA HIS A 290 25.81 -20.22 7.14
C HIS A 290 25.26 -19.01 7.91
N VAL A 291 23.94 -18.83 8.01
CA VAL A 291 23.33 -17.65 8.64
C VAL A 291 23.69 -17.52 10.13
N GLU A 292 23.89 -18.63 10.85
CA GLU A 292 24.19 -18.62 12.29
C GLU A 292 25.49 -17.86 12.61
N GLU A 293 26.45 -17.86 11.71
CA GLU A 293 27.73 -17.14 11.87
C GLU A 293 27.53 -15.62 11.90
N ARG A 294 26.43 -15.14 11.29
CA ARG A 294 26.08 -13.72 11.16
C ARG A 294 25.05 -13.24 12.16
N LEU A 295 24.50 -14.15 13.00
CA LEU A 295 23.53 -13.82 14.01
C LEU A 295 24.17 -13.30 15.28
N THR A 296 23.46 -12.41 15.98
CA THR A 296 23.84 -11.97 17.33
C THR A 296 23.67 -13.09 18.35
N ASP A 297 24.35 -13.02 19.51
CA ASP A 297 24.26 -14.06 20.56
C ASP A 297 22.81 -14.31 21.05
N ARG A 298 21.99 -13.25 21.08
CA ARG A 298 20.58 -13.38 21.42
C ARG A 298 19.80 -14.14 20.34
N GLN A 299 20.06 -13.84 19.08
CA GLN A 299 19.43 -14.52 17.95
C GLN A 299 19.86 -15.99 17.86
N ARG A 300 21.15 -16.31 18.10
CA ARG A 300 21.67 -17.68 18.14
C ARG A 300 20.98 -18.57 19.18
N LYS A 301 20.53 -17.99 20.29
CA LYS A 301 19.81 -18.74 21.33
C LYS A 301 18.36 -19.09 20.93
N ILE A 302 17.75 -18.32 20.04
CA ILE A 302 16.35 -18.47 19.63
C ILE A 302 16.22 -19.22 18.31
N ALA A 303 17.19 -19.06 17.41
CA ALA A 303 17.11 -19.52 16.03
C ALA A 303 17.20 -21.04 15.77
N PRO A 304 17.86 -21.90 16.58
CA PRO A 304 18.23 -23.26 16.19
C PRO A 304 17.05 -24.11 15.71
N GLU A 305 15.97 -24.16 16.47
CA GLU A 305 14.79 -24.96 16.10
C GLU A 305 14.11 -24.43 14.84
N ILE A 306 14.04 -23.11 14.68
CA ILE A 306 13.43 -22.46 13.51
C ILE A 306 14.29 -22.75 12.27
N LEU A 307 15.60 -22.59 12.38
CA LEU A 307 16.52 -22.83 11.26
C LEU A 307 16.55 -24.31 10.85
N LYS A 308 16.49 -25.23 11.82
CA LYS A 308 16.40 -26.67 11.55
C LYS A 308 15.16 -27.00 10.73
N GLU A 309 14.01 -26.46 11.10
CA GLU A 309 12.75 -26.68 10.38
C GLU A 309 12.80 -26.08 8.96
N ILE A 310 13.30 -24.86 8.80
CA ILE A 310 13.44 -24.21 7.50
C ILE A 310 14.38 -25.02 6.60
N ARG A 311 15.56 -25.41 7.09
CA ARG A 311 16.52 -26.23 6.35
C ARG A 311 15.93 -27.56 5.91
N SER A 312 15.19 -28.22 6.80
CA SER A 312 14.51 -29.47 6.47
C SER A 312 13.52 -29.30 5.31
N ARG A 313 12.69 -28.26 5.37
CA ARG A 313 11.69 -27.98 4.29
C ARG A 313 12.34 -27.60 2.97
N LEU A 314 13.39 -26.78 2.99
CA LEU A 314 14.15 -26.43 1.79
C LEU A 314 14.79 -27.68 1.18
N LYS A 315 15.35 -28.55 2.03
CA LYS A 315 15.95 -29.82 1.58
C LYS A 315 14.92 -30.72 0.87
N PHE A 316 13.69 -30.83 1.39
CA PHE A 316 12.65 -31.61 0.71
C PHE A 316 12.35 -31.07 -0.70
N LEU A 317 12.35 -29.75 -0.88
CA LEU A 317 12.18 -29.14 -2.21
C LEU A 317 13.36 -29.45 -3.13
N MET A 318 14.59 -29.46 -2.61
CA MET A 318 15.78 -29.82 -3.37
C MET A 318 15.78 -31.31 -3.74
N ASP A 319 15.39 -32.19 -2.81
CA ASP A 319 15.36 -33.65 -3.02
C ASP A 319 14.37 -34.05 -4.14
N VAL A 320 13.36 -33.24 -4.41
CA VAL A 320 12.45 -33.44 -5.57
C VAL A 320 12.89 -32.66 -6.81
N GLY A 321 14.09 -32.09 -6.83
CA GLY A 321 14.67 -31.37 -7.97
C GLY A 321 14.00 -30.01 -8.27
N LEU A 322 13.71 -29.21 -7.25
CA LEU A 322 13.14 -27.88 -7.38
C LEU A 322 14.10 -26.79 -6.86
N ASP A 323 15.38 -27.05 -6.85
CA ASP A 323 16.47 -26.17 -6.39
C ASP A 323 16.54 -24.84 -7.16
N TYR A 324 16.14 -24.83 -8.43
CA TYR A 324 16.12 -23.65 -9.31
C TYR A 324 14.90 -22.74 -9.14
N LEU A 325 13.90 -23.15 -8.38
CA LEU A 325 12.71 -22.31 -8.12
C LEU A 325 12.99 -21.31 -7.00
N SER A 326 12.29 -20.17 -7.03
CA SER A 326 12.27 -19.22 -5.93
C SER A 326 10.92 -19.24 -5.20
N LEU A 327 10.93 -18.90 -3.89
CA LEU A 327 9.71 -18.83 -3.09
C LEU A 327 8.78 -17.67 -3.53
N ASN A 328 9.31 -16.70 -4.25
CA ASN A 328 8.54 -15.58 -4.81
C ASN A 328 7.84 -15.91 -6.12
N ARG A 329 8.09 -17.06 -6.71
CA ARG A 329 7.49 -17.45 -7.98
C ARG A 329 5.97 -17.62 -7.84
N SER A 330 5.22 -17.05 -8.78
CA SER A 330 3.76 -17.18 -8.80
C SER A 330 3.34 -18.61 -9.09
N SER A 331 2.36 -19.12 -8.35
CA SER A 331 1.81 -20.47 -8.58
C SER A 331 1.20 -20.67 -9.97
N VAL A 332 0.69 -19.59 -10.58
CA VAL A 332 0.13 -19.61 -11.95
C VAL A 332 1.22 -19.86 -13.01
N SER A 333 2.48 -19.52 -12.72
CA SER A 333 3.61 -19.72 -13.62
C SER A 333 4.27 -21.11 -13.51
N LEU A 334 3.81 -21.95 -12.57
CA LEU A 334 4.33 -23.29 -12.38
C LEU A 334 3.81 -24.24 -13.46
N SER A 335 4.70 -25.09 -13.97
CA SER A 335 4.29 -26.23 -14.81
C SER A 335 3.55 -27.29 -13.98
N GLY A 336 2.79 -28.17 -14.65
CA GLY A 336 2.10 -29.27 -13.99
C GLY A 336 3.06 -30.16 -13.19
N GLY A 337 4.24 -30.46 -13.75
CA GLY A 337 5.27 -31.28 -13.07
C GLY A 337 5.88 -30.58 -11.86
N GLU A 338 6.11 -29.26 -11.91
CA GLU A 338 6.57 -28.46 -10.75
C GLU A 338 5.52 -28.47 -9.64
N SER A 339 4.25 -28.27 -9.97
CA SER A 339 3.14 -28.33 -9.00
C SER A 339 3.03 -29.70 -8.33
N GLN A 340 3.18 -30.80 -9.08
CA GLN A 340 3.17 -32.16 -8.53
C GLN A 340 4.35 -32.37 -7.58
N ARG A 341 5.56 -31.95 -7.98
CA ARG A 341 6.75 -32.09 -7.14
C ARG A 341 6.66 -31.26 -5.85
N ILE A 342 6.08 -30.05 -5.89
CA ILE A 342 5.82 -29.27 -4.67
C ILE A 342 4.86 -30.00 -3.74
N ARG A 343 3.79 -30.60 -4.26
CA ARG A 343 2.87 -31.42 -3.45
C ARG A 343 3.60 -32.62 -2.85
N LEU A 344 4.43 -33.31 -3.62
CA LEU A 344 5.23 -34.42 -3.12
C LEU A 344 6.17 -34.01 -2.01
N ALA A 345 6.91 -32.90 -2.15
CA ALA A 345 7.77 -32.36 -1.12
C ALA A 345 7.00 -32.04 0.18
N THR A 346 5.79 -31.48 0.05
CA THR A 346 4.92 -31.18 1.18
C THR A 346 4.47 -32.44 1.93
N GLN A 347 4.16 -33.51 1.19
CA GLN A 347 3.74 -34.80 1.74
C GLN A 347 4.89 -35.53 2.43
N ILE A 348 6.07 -35.58 1.80
CA ILE A 348 7.29 -36.13 2.42
C ILE A 348 7.64 -35.37 3.69
N GLY A 349 7.53 -34.03 3.65
CA GLY A 349 7.77 -33.14 4.79
C GLY A 349 6.81 -33.34 5.97
N SER A 350 5.64 -33.96 5.77
CA SER A 350 4.71 -34.30 6.86
C SER A 350 5.22 -35.43 7.76
N GLN A 351 6.28 -36.15 7.35
CA GLN A 351 6.89 -37.29 8.05
C GLN A 351 5.88 -38.37 8.49
N LEU A 352 4.75 -38.47 7.81
CA LEU A 352 3.77 -39.52 8.08
C LEU A 352 4.34 -40.89 7.61
N VAL A 353 4.42 -41.82 8.53
CA VAL A 353 4.89 -43.21 8.26
C VAL A 353 3.70 -44.08 7.90
N ASN A 354 3.91 -45.05 7.01
CA ASN A 354 2.88 -46.01 6.57
C ASN A 354 1.71 -45.40 5.78
N VAL A 355 1.95 -44.35 5.03
CA VAL A 355 0.96 -43.72 4.14
C VAL A 355 1.40 -43.89 2.69
N LEU A 356 0.52 -44.41 1.85
CA LEU A 356 0.70 -44.48 0.40
C LEU A 356 0.17 -43.20 -0.24
N TYR A 357 1.04 -42.47 -0.93
CA TYR A 357 0.64 -41.29 -1.68
C TYR A 357 0.42 -41.69 -3.15
N ILE A 358 -0.79 -41.38 -3.67
CA ILE A 358 -1.13 -41.50 -5.06
C ILE A 358 -1.11 -40.10 -5.67
N LEU A 359 -0.23 -39.88 -6.65
CA LEU A 359 0.01 -38.57 -7.29
C LEU A 359 -0.73 -38.46 -8.63
#